data_7381d7ebeea1a4874f768795b64646e5
#
_entry.id   7381d7ebeea1a4874f768795b64646e5
#
_cell.length_a   1.000
_cell.length_b   1.000
_cell.length_c   1.000
_cell.angle_alpha   90.00
_cell.angle_beta   90.00
_cell.angle_gamma   90.00
#
_symmetry.space_group_name_H-M   'P 1'
#
loop_
_entity.id
_entity.type
_entity.pdbx_description
1 polymer ?
#
loop_
_entity_poly.entity_id
_entity_poly.type
_entity_poly.pdbx_seq_one_letter_code
_entity_poly.pdbx_strand_id
1 'polypeptide(L)'
;MHDLYETIHRRRDVRGEFTGAPIADEVLERILMAAHAAPSVGLSQPWDFLLVRDPEVRGRFRDHVEQERAVFAAQLEGEAAERFARIKIDGVMESTLSVVVTYDADRGGPVVLGRHAIADAGLYSVCLAIQNLWLAATAEGLGVGWVSFYREDYLRSLLGIPQGVRPVAWLCLGPVTHLERVPDLERHGWRRRRPLDAVLHADKWGNPREAVLDPRG
;
A
#
# COMPACT_ATOMS: atom_id res chain seq x y z
N MET A 1 -18.48 -4.11 13.76
CA MET A 1 -17.02 -3.95 13.56
C MET A 1 -16.49 -5.36 13.30
N HIS A 2 -15.79 -5.56 12.19
CA HIS A 2 -15.16 -6.85 11.91
C HIS A 2 -14.02 -7.10 12.90
N ASP A 3 -13.78 -8.36 13.27
CA ASP A 3 -12.62 -8.67 14.08
C ASP A 3 -11.32 -8.41 13.27
N LEU A 4 -10.17 -8.35 13.94
CA LEU A 4 -8.88 -8.04 13.32
C LEU A 4 -8.51 -9.06 12.24
N TYR A 5 -8.69 -10.35 12.50
CA TYR A 5 -8.34 -11.42 11.55
C TYR A 5 -9.24 -11.37 10.32
N GLU A 6 -10.54 -11.16 10.50
CA GLU A 6 -11.47 -10.97 9.39
C GLU A 6 -11.06 -9.77 8.53
N THR A 7 -10.72 -8.64 9.15
CA THR A 7 -10.25 -7.43 8.45
C THR A 7 -8.99 -7.71 7.64
N ILE A 8 -7.99 -8.39 8.22
CA ILE A 8 -6.74 -8.78 7.54
C ILE A 8 -7.05 -9.64 6.30
N HIS A 9 -7.93 -10.64 6.46
CA HIS A 9 -8.27 -11.56 5.37
C HIS A 9 -9.14 -10.92 4.29
N ARG A 10 -9.98 -9.94 4.63
CA ARG A 10 -10.83 -9.21 3.68
C ARG A 10 -10.10 -8.12 2.91
N ARG A 11 -9.04 -7.53 3.47
CA ARG A 11 -8.29 -6.46 2.82
C ARG A 11 -7.88 -6.84 1.38
N ARG A 12 -8.17 -5.95 0.44
CA ARG A 12 -7.79 -6.09 -0.97
C ARG A 12 -7.13 -4.80 -1.46
N ASP A 13 -6.34 -4.95 -2.49
CA ASP A 13 -5.83 -3.85 -3.30
C ASP A 13 -6.91 -3.52 -4.35
N VAL A 14 -7.54 -2.36 -4.21
CA VAL A 14 -8.75 -1.97 -4.96
C VAL A 14 -8.37 -1.08 -6.14
N ARG A 15 -9.00 -1.30 -7.28
CA ARG A 15 -8.78 -0.52 -8.51
C ARG A 15 -10.07 -0.01 -9.13
N GLY A 16 -10.99 -0.90 -9.46
CA GLY A 16 -12.20 -0.61 -10.22
C GLY A 16 -13.48 -0.51 -9.41
N GLU A 17 -13.44 -0.93 -8.15
CA GLU A 17 -14.61 -1.09 -7.29
C GLU A 17 -15.01 0.20 -6.55
N PHE A 18 -14.25 1.30 -6.70
CA PHE A 18 -14.57 2.58 -6.08
C PHE A 18 -15.87 3.17 -6.59
N THR A 19 -16.64 3.78 -5.70
CA THR A 19 -17.92 4.43 -6.04
C THR A 19 -17.81 5.93 -6.25
N GLY A 20 -16.70 6.54 -5.82
CA GLY A 20 -16.51 8.00 -5.82
C GLY A 20 -17.34 8.72 -4.73
N ALA A 21 -18.13 8.00 -3.94
CA ALA A 21 -18.92 8.61 -2.88
C ALA A 21 -18.03 9.28 -1.82
N PRO A 22 -18.49 10.33 -1.12
CA PRO A 22 -17.70 11.04 -0.13
C PRO A 22 -17.40 10.16 1.10
N ILE A 23 -16.27 10.45 1.75
CA ILE A 23 -15.89 9.89 3.06
C ILE A 23 -16.19 10.95 4.11
N ALA A 24 -16.88 10.58 5.19
CA ALA A 24 -17.09 11.48 6.32
C ALA A 24 -15.75 11.83 6.99
N ASP A 25 -15.58 13.09 7.40
CA ASP A 25 -14.31 13.57 7.95
C ASP A 25 -13.90 12.79 9.20
N GLU A 26 -14.85 12.41 10.05
CA GLU A 26 -14.60 11.61 11.26
C GLU A 26 -14.11 10.19 10.93
N VAL A 27 -14.54 9.61 9.81
CA VAL A 27 -14.05 8.31 9.32
C VAL A 27 -12.62 8.45 8.84
N LEU A 28 -12.35 9.50 8.05
CA LEU A 28 -11.01 9.78 7.55
C LEU A 28 -10.04 10.04 8.70
N GLU A 29 -10.44 10.81 9.69
CA GLU A 29 -9.63 11.09 10.89
C GLU A 29 -9.29 9.79 11.64
N ARG A 30 -10.27 8.90 11.89
CA ARG A 30 -10.01 7.61 12.55
C ARG A 30 -9.00 6.76 11.78
N ILE A 31 -9.09 6.74 10.45
CA ILE A 31 -8.16 5.99 9.60
C ILE A 31 -6.75 6.58 9.69
N LEU A 32 -6.61 7.90 9.64
CA LEU A 32 -5.31 8.58 9.75
C LEU A 32 -4.72 8.43 11.16
N MET A 33 -5.53 8.48 12.21
CA MET A 33 -5.09 8.21 13.59
C MET A 33 -4.59 6.77 13.76
N ALA A 34 -5.26 5.79 13.16
CA ALA A 34 -4.78 4.41 13.16
C ALA A 34 -3.44 4.26 12.43
N ALA A 35 -3.27 4.94 11.30
CA ALA A 35 -1.99 5.00 10.61
C ALA A 35 -0.89 5.61 11.49
N HIS A 36 -1.19 6.74 12.13
CA HIS A 36 -0.24 7.47 12.99
C HIS A 36 0.12 6.70 14.26
N ALA A 37 -0.73 5.79 14.73
CA ALA A 37 -0.47 4.91 15.86
C ALA A 37 0.47 3.72 15.55
N ALA A 38 0.98 3.62 14.32
CA ALA A 38 1.94 2.57 13.97
C ALA A 38 3.22 2.68 14.79
N PRO A 39 3.87 1.55 15.14
CA PRO A 39 5.19 1.59 15.75
C PRO A 39 6.22 2.13 14.77
N SER A 40 7.24 2.81 15.31
CA SER A 40 8.36 3.29 14.50
C SER A 40 9.70 3.13 15.22
N VAL A 41 10.75 2.92 14.45
CA VAL A 41 12.11 2.81 14.97
C VAL A 41 12.45 4.05 15.78
N GLY A 42 12.88 3.86 17.04
CA GLY A 42 13.20 4.95 17.96
C GLY A 42 12.07 5.97 18.17
N LEU A 43 10.82 5.58 17.97
CA LEU A 43 9.63 6.46 18.01
C LEU A 43 9.78 7.70 17.09
N SER A 44 10.50 7.55 15.97
CA SER A 44 10.79 8.65 15.05
C SER A 44 9.59 9.13 14.25
N GLN A 45 8.56 8.27 14.04
CA GLN A 45 7.35 8.56 13.25
C GLN A 45 7.67 9.27 11.92
N PRO A 46 8.47 8.64 11.03
CA PRO A 46 9.12 9.31 9.91
C PRO A 46 8.22 9.47 8.69
N TRP A 47 6.92 9.57 8.88
CA TRP A 47 5.91 9.68 7.83
C TRP A 47 5.18 11.01 7.84
N ASP A 48 4.75 11.46 6.66
CA ASP A 48 3.71 12.46 6.47
C ASP A 48 2.63 11.90 5.57
N PHE A 49 1.41 12.43 5.71
CA PHE A 49 0.24 12.06 4.91
C PHE A 49 -0.24 13.30 4.14
N LEU A 50 -0.13 13.27 2.81
CA LEU A 50 -0.66 14.32 1.95
C LEU A 50 -2.01 13.86 1.40
N LEU A 51 -3.06 14.61 1.69
CA LEU A 51 -4.42 14.35 1.19
C LEU A 51 -4.61 15.07 -0.14
N VAL A 52 -4.66 14.32 -1.23
CA VAL A 52 -4.80 14.86 -2.60
C VAL A 52 -6.24 14.69 -3.06
N ARG A 53 -6.99 15.80 -3.07
CA ARG A 53 -8.38 15.87 -3.54
C ARG A 53 -8.50 16.56 -4.89
N ASP A 54 -7.55 17.42 -5.24
CA ASP A 54 -7.56 18.20 -6.47
C ASP A 54 -7.62 17.29 -7.70
N PRO A 55 -8.67 17.37 -8.54
CA PRO A 55 -8.83 16.51 -9.70
C PRO A 55 -7.76 16.74 -10.77
N GLU A 56 -7.22 17.97 -10.89
CA GLU A 56 -6.14 18.27 -11.83
C GLU A 56 -4.83 17.56 -11.42
N VAL A 57 -4.46 17.64 -10.16
CA VAL A 57 -3.27 16.95 -9.63
C VAL A 57 -3.42 15.44 -9.79
N ARG A 58 -4.60 14.90 -9.46
CA ARG A 58 -4.89 13.45 -9.60
C ARG A 58 -4.87 13.04 -11.08
N GLY A 59 -5.41 13.84 -11.97
CA GLY A 59 -5.39 13.60 -13.41
C GLY A 59 -3.97 13.55 -13.97
N ARG A 60 -3.13 14.50 -13.61
CA ARG A 60 -1.70 14.53 -14.01
C ARG A 60 -0.95 13.30 -13.48
N PHE A 61 -1.23 12.86 -12.25
CA PHE A 61 -0.64 11.64 -11.72
C PHE A 61 -1.12 10.41 -12.49
N ARG A 62 -2.41 10.28 -12.77
CA ARG A 62 -2.97 9.18 -13.57
C ARG A 62 -2.33 9.11 -14.96
N ASP A 63 -2.14 10.24 -15.63
CA ASP A 63 -1.51 10.29 -16.96
C ASP A 63 -0.06 9.79 -16.91
N HIS A 64 0.68 10.09 -15.84
CA HIS A 64 2.00 9.53 -15.62
C HIS A 64 1.97 8.01 -15.34
N VAL A 65 1.00 7.54 -14.57
CA VAL A 65 0.80 6.09 -14.33
C VAL A 65 0.56 5.34 -15.65
N GLU A 66 -0.23 5.89 -16.56
CA GLU A 66 -0.48 5.28 -17.87
C GLU A 66 0.79 5.26 -18.75
N GLN A 67 1.65 6.28 -18.65
CA GLN A 67 2.95 6.28 -19.33
C GLN A 67 3.85 5.16 -18.79
N GLU A 68 4.00 5.03 -17.48
CA GLU A 68 4.79 3.96 -16.86
C GLU A 68 4.19 2.57 -17.13
N ARG A 69 2.86 2.47 -17.20
CA ARG A 69 2.17 1.25 -17.64
C ARG A 69 2.56 0.83 -19.05
N ALA A 70 2.60 1.79 -19.97
CA ALA A 70 3.02 1.53 -21.34
C ALA A 70 4.49 1.10 -21.43
N VAL A 71 5.38 1.73 -20.64
CA VAL A 71 6.80 1.33 -20.55
C VAL A 71 6.94 -0.10 -20.03
N PHE A 72 6.17 -0.50 -19.03
CA PHE A 72 6.20 -1.87 -18.50
C PHE A 72 5.59 -2.86 -19.50
N ALA A 73 4.46 -2.52 -20.13
CA ALA A 73 3.80 -3.38 -21.11
C ALA A 73 4.70 -3.71 -22.30
N ALA A 74 5.54 -2.76 -22.76
CA ALA A 74 6.48 -2.96 -23.84
C ALA A 74 7.60 -3.99 -23.55
N GLN A 75 7.77 -4.39 -22.29
CA GLN A 75 8.73 -5.40 -21.84
C GLN A 75 8.12 -6.81 -21.80
N LEU A 76 6.82 -6.94 -22.06
CA LEU A 76 6.09 -8.20 -21.96
C LEU A 76 5.77 -8.77 -23.33
N GLU A 77 5.86 -10.09 -23.44
CA GLU A 77 5.51 -10.84 -24.65
C GLU A 77 4.56 -12.01 -24.33
N GLY A 78 3.85 -12.50 -25.34
CA GLY A 78 3.01 -13.69 -25.26
C GLY A 78 1.96 -13.61 -24.16
N GLU A 79 1.78 -14.71 -23.42
CA GLU A 79 0.77 -14.80 -22.33
C GLU A 79 0.95 -13.76 -21.23
N ALA A 80 2.18 -13.31 -20.96
CA ALA A 80 2.42 -12.29 -19.93
C ALA A 80 1.81 -10.94 -20.35
N ALA A 81 1.96 -10.56 -21.61
CA ALA A 81 1.36 -9.35 -22.17
C ALA A 81 -0.18 -9.43 -22.16
N GLU A 82 -0.75 -10.57 -22.55
CA GLU A 82 -2.21 -10.79 -22.53
C GLU A 82 -2.79 -10.71 -21.11
N ARG A 83 -2.11 -11.30 -20.12
CA ARG A 83 -2.54 -11.25 -18.71
C ARG A 83 -2.45 -9.82 -18.18
N PHE A 84 -1.36 -9.11 -18.47
CA PHE A 84 -1.17 -7.74 -18.02
C PHE A 84 -2.21 -6.78 -18.62
N ALA A 85 -2.58 -6.96 -19.89
CA ALA A 85 -3.60 -6.14 -20.56
C ALA A 85 -4.96 -6.15 -19.84
N ARG A 86 -5.28 -7.22 -19.11
CA ARG A 86 -6.54 -7.39 -18.36
C ARG A 86 -6.49 -6.79 -16.95
N ILE A 87 -5.30 -6.44 -16.45
CA ILE A 87 -5.11 -5.92 -15.10
C ILE A 87 -5.30 -4.41 -15.11
N LYS A 88 -6.22 -3.92 -14.29
CA LYS A 88 -6.35 -2.49 -13.99
C LYS A 88 -5.26 -2.09 -12.99
N ILE A 89 -4.49 -1.05 -13.29
CA ILE A 89 -3.32 -0.66 -12.50
C ILE A 89 -3.67 0.33 -11.40
N ASP A 90 -4.65 1.20 -11.63
CA ASP A 90 -4.99 2.28 -10.72
C ASP A 90 -6.50 2.44 -10.53
N GLY A 91 -6.86 3.21 -9.53
CA GLY A 91 -8.21 3.71 -9.23
C GLY A 91 -8.16 5.19 -8.88
N VAL A 92 -7.18 5.91 -9.45
CA VAL A 92 -6.87 7.29 -9.08
C VAL A 92 -8.08 8.20 -9.26
N MET A 93 -8.77 8.12 -10.38
CA MET A 93 -9.91 9.02 -10.66
C MET A 93 -11.22 8.50 -10.07
N GLU A 94 -11.36 7.20 -9.85
CA GLU A 94 -12.58 6.58 -9.30
C GLU A 94 -12.67 6.67 -7.78
N SER A 95 -11.52 6.74 -7.09
CA SER A 95 -11.49 6.89 -5.64
C SER A 95 -11.94 8.29 -5.18
N THR A 96 -12.37 8.42 -3.94
CA THR A 96 -12.83 9.71 -3.38
C THR A 96 -11.67 10.68 -3.19
N LEU A 97 -10.54 10.18 -2.70
CA LEU A 97 -9.31 10.95 -2.52
C LEU A 97 -8.08 10.04 -2.64
N SER A 98 -6.93 10.66 -2.77
CA SER A 98 -5.65 9.92 -2.66
C SER A 98 -4.89 10.37 -1.41
N VAL A 99 -4.21 9.42 -0.77
CA VAL A 99 -3.31 9.68 0.36
C VAL A 99 -1.91 9.35 -0.11
N VAL A 100 -1.04 10.36 -0.20
CA VAL A 100 0.37 10.14 -0.49
C VAL A 100 1.13 10.07 0.83
N VAL A 101 1.86 8.97 1.01
CA VAL A 101 2.66 8.76 2.23
C VAL A 101 4.13 8.95 1.89
N THR A 102 4.82 9.73 2.72
CA THR A 102 6.24 10.03 2.53
C THR A 102 7.09 9.46 3.66
N TYR A 103 8.38 9.40 3.42
CA TYR A 103 9.43 9.05 4.38
C TYR A 103 10.42 10.19 4.50
N ASP A 104 10.54 10.75 5.70
CA ASP A 104 11.54 11.72 6.08
C ASP A 104 12.66 11.00 6.87
N ALA A 105 13.82 10.81 6.24
CA ALA A 105 14.95 10.11 6.84
C ALA A 105 15.57 10.88 8.01
N ASP A 106 15.40 12.20 8.07
CA ASP A 106 15.98 13.06 9.10
C ASP A 106 15.08 13.22 10.32
N ARG A 107 13.82 12.74 10.23
CA ARG A 107 12.89 12.78 11.35
C ARG A 107 13.39 11.95 12.53
N GLY A 108 13.31 12.53 13.72
CA GLY A 108 13.88 11.96 14.95
C GLY A 108 15.32 12.41 15.20
N GLY A 109 15.87 13.26 14.33
CA GLY A 109 17.20 13.84 14.48
C GLY A 109 18.35 12.91 14.06
N PRO A 110 19.60 13.32 14.36
CA PRO A 110 20.79 12.60 13.89
C PRO A 110 20.99 11.23 14.54
N VAL A 111 20.41 11.01 15.73
CA VAL A 111 20.55 9.75 16.48
C VAL A 111 19.16 9.18 16.77
N VAL A 112 18.79 8.15 16.03
CA VAL A 112 17.53 7.40 16.24
C VAL A 112 17.88 6.01 16.74
N LEU A 113 17.33 5.65 17.92
CA LEU A 113 17.54 4.34 18.54
C LEU A 113 17.15 3.21 17.58
N GLY A 114 18.10 2.30 17.30
CA GLY A 114 17.89 1.13 16.45
C GLY A 114 18.14 1.35 14.95
N ARG A 115 18.28 2.60 14.46
CA ARG A 115 18.51 2.90 13.04
C ARG A 115 19.96 2.71 12.58
N HIS A 116 20.94 2.73 13.51
CA HIS A 116 22.37 2.65 13.18
C HIS A 116 22.76 1.33 12.47
N ALA A 117 22.09 0.23 12.78
CA ALA A 117 22.41 -1.09 12.23
C ALA A 117 21.58 -1.44 10.99
N ILE A 118 20.37 -0.86 10.87
CA ILE A 118 19.44 -1.14 9.78
C ILE A 118 18.99 0.20 9.19
N ALA A 119 19.62 0.63 8.10
CA ALA A 119 19.36 1.94 7.47
C ALA A 119 17.89 2.11 7.05
N ASP A 120 17.25 1.03 6.57
CA ASP A 120 15.86 1.04 6.10
C ASP A 120 14.81 0.93 7.22
N ALA A 121 15.20 0.84 8.50
CA ALA A 121 14.25 0.69 9.61
C ALA A 121 13.21 1.84 9.68
N GLY A 122 13.60 3.03 9.25
CA GLY A 122 12.66 4.16 9.09
C GLY A 122 11.64 3.91 7.99
N LEU A 123 12.06 3.41 6.84
CA LEU A 123 11.16 3.06 5.73
C LEU A 123 10.21 1.91 6.11
N TYR A 124 10.70 0.91 6.85
CA TYR A 124 9.84 -0.17 7.36
C TYR A 124 8.76 0.37 8.29
N SER A 125 9.10 1.38 9.10
CA SER A 125 8.13 2.06 9.96
C SER A 125 7.01 2.74 9.17
N VAL A 126 7.34 3.38 8.03
CA VAL A 126 6.34 3.95 7.10
C VAL A 126 5.43 2.87 6.52
N CYS A 127 5.97 1.71 6.15
CA CYS A 127 5.17 0.58 5.66
C CYS A 127 4.17 0.07 6.71
N LEU A 128 4.52 0.09 7.99
CA LEU A 128 3.60 -0.25 9.08
C LEU A 128 2.47 0.77 9.22
N ALA A 129 2.76 2.07 9.07
CA ALA A 129 1.73 3.10 9.06
C ALA A 129 0.76 2.95 7.88
N ILE A 130 1.28 2.64 6.68
CA ILE A 130 0.47 2.33 5.50
C ILE A 130 -0.42 1.10 5.75
N GLN A 131 0.13 0.04 6.32
CA GLN A 131 -0.65 -1.16 6.63
C GLN A 131 -1.75 -0.89 7.65
N ASN A 132 -1.48 -0.10 8.71
CA ASN A 132 -2.50 0.31 9.65
C ASN A 132 -3.62 1.13 8.99
N LEU A 133 -3.26 2.10 8.12
CA LEU A 133 -4.22 2.86 7.32
C LEU A 133 -5.13 1.92 6.52
N TRP A 134 -4.54 0.94 5.85
CA TRP A 134 -5.27 0.01 5.00
C TRP A 134 -6.23 -0.87 5.77
N LEU A 135 -5.79 -1.40 6.92
CA LEU A 135 -6.65 -2.21 7.78
C LEU A 135 -7.78 -1.38 8.38
N ALA A 136 -7.49 -0.17 8.86
CA ALA A 136 -8.50 0.73 9.38
C ALA A 136 -9.56 1.10 8.32
N ALA A 137 -9.13 1.45 7.10
CA ALA A 137 -10.03 1.70 5.99
C ALA A 137 -10.92 0.48 5.68
N THR A 138 -10.33 -0.73 5.65
CA THR A 138 -11.08 -1.98 5.43
C THR A 138 -12.10 -2.23 6.54
N ALA A 139 -11.77 -1.95 7.81
CA ALA A 139 -12.68 -2.08 8.94
C ALA A 139 -13.85 -1.09 8.88
N GLU A 140 -13.61 0.11 8.32
CA GLU A 140 -14.64 1.14 8.07
C GLU A 140 -15.46 0.88 6.78
N GLY A 141 -15.21 -0.23 6.08
CA GLY A 141 -15.92 -0.59 4.84
C GLY A 141 -15.40 0.14 3.59
N LEU A 142 -14.22 0.74 3.66
CA LEU A 142 -13.59 1.43 2.55
C LEU A 142 -12.55 0.54 1.84
N GLY A 143 -12.30 0.85 0.56
CA GLY A 143 -11.22 0.29 -0.22
C GLY A 143 -9.99 1.17 -0.22
N VAL A 144 -8.83 0.52 -0.32
CA VAL A 144 -7.54 1.17 -0.58
C VAL A 144 -6.86 0.49 -1.75
N GLY A 145 -6.30 1.28 -2.67
CA GLY A 145 -5.47 0.80 -3.77
C GLY A 145 -4.09 1.47 -3.74
N TRP A 146 -3.02 0.68 -3.70
CA TRP A 146 -1.66 1.20 -3.75
C TRP A 146 -1.17 1.25 -5.21
N VAL A 147 -0.94 2.44 -5.74
CA VAL A 147 -0.38 2.64 -7.07
C VAL A 147 1.13 2.77 -6.96
N SER A 148 1.87 1.89 -7.66
CA SER A 148 3.34 1.88 -7.69
C SER A 148 3.93 2.14 -9.08
N PHE A 149 3.09 2.42 -10.07
CA PHE A 149 3.50 2.76 -11.44
C PHE A 149 3.77 4.27 -11.55
N TYR A 150 4.83 4.73 -10.89
CA TYR A 150 5.28 6.13 -10.99
C TYR A 150 6.78 6.25 -10.70
N ARG A 151 7.37 7.37 -11.15
CA ARG A 151 8.74 7.77 -10.79
C ARG A 151 8.71 8.64 -9.54
N GLU A 152 9.60 8.37 -8.59
CA GLU A 152 9.65 9.12 -7.32
C GLU A 152 9.94 10.62 -7.53
N ASP A 153 10.82 10.96 -8.50
CA ASP A 153 11.15 12.34 -8.85
C ASP A 153 9.97 13.08 -9.49
N TYR A 154 9.19 12.39 -10.34
CA TYR A 154 7.94 12.96 -10.87
C TYR A 154 6.95 13.27 -9.76
N LEU A 155 6.70 12.32 -8.87
CA LEU A 155 5.74 12.51 -7.76
C LEU A 155 6.20 13.61 -6.81
N ARG A 156 7.50 13.66 -6.52
CA ARG A 156 8.11 14.74 -5.73
C ARG A 156 7.84 16.11 -6.36
N SER A 157 8.09 16.25 -7.66
CA SER A 157 7.87 17.48 -8.41
C SER A 157 6.40 17.86 -8.46
N LEU A 158 5.50 16.89 -8.72
CA LEU A 158 4.06 17.12 -8.82
C LEU A 158 3.47 17.70 -7.53
N LEU A 159 3.95 17.22 -6.37
CA LEU A 159 3.39 17.56 -5.06
C LEU A 159 4.27 18.54 -4.25
N GLY A 160 5.39 19.01 -4.79
CA GLY A 160 6.30 19.90 -4.09
C GLY A 160 6.98 19.25 -2.88
N ILE A 161 7.21 17.94 -2.89
CA ILE A 161 7.86 17.21 -1.80
C ILE A 161 9.35 17.59 -1.76
N PRO A 162 9.90 17.97 -0.58
CA PRO A 162 11.31 18.36 -0.44
C PRO A 162 12.29 17.24 -0.86
N GLN A 163 13.50 17.63 -1.28
CA GLN A 163 14.54 16.69 -1.75
C GLN A 163 14.92 15.62 -0.71
N GLY A 164 14.96 15.96 0.57
CA GLY A 164 15.28 15.02 1.66
C GLY A 164 14.14 14.07 2.02
N VAL A 165 12.94 14.29 1.47
CA VAL A 165 11.74 13.49 1.77
C VAL A 165 11.40 12.59 0.58
N ARG A 166 11.27 11.29 0.84
CA ARG A 166 10.99 10.28 -0.18
C ARG A 166 9.48 9.99 -0.26
N PRO A 167 8.82 10.12 -1.43
CA PRO A 167 7.48 9.57 -1.60
C PRO A 167 7.52 8.03 -1.59
N VAL A 168 6.68 7.41 -0.75
CA VAL A 168 6.68 5.95 -0.56
C VAL A 168 5.46 5.31 -1.21
N ALA A 169 4.30 5.93 -1.08
CA ALA A 169 3.05 5.38 -1.60
C ALA A 169 2.12 6.46 -2.11
N TRP A 170 1.42 6.14 -3.20
CA TRP A 170 0.18 6.78 -3.60
C TRP A 170 -0.96 5.81 -3.34
N LEU A 171 -1.85 6.13 -2.40
CA LEU A 171 -2.97 5.30 -1.99
C LEU A 171 -4.28 5.93 -2.47
N CYS A 172 -5.03 5.22 -3.30
CA CYS A 172 -6.41 5.55 -3.64
C CYS A 172 -7.31 5.12 -2.48
N LEU A 173 -8.18 5.99 -1.96
CA LEU A 173 -9.06 5.71 -0.82
C LEU A 173 -10.50 6.11 -1.13
N GLY A 174 -11.44 5.24 -0.83
CA GLY A 174 -12.86 5.55 -1.03
C GLY A 174 -13.80 4.39 -0.70
N PRO A 175 -15.12 4.68 -0.63
CA PRO A 175 -16.15 3.66 -0.58
C PRO A 175 -16.10 2.76 -1.82
N VAL A 176 -16.43 1.49 -1.63
CA VAL A 176 -16.40 0.47 -2.67
C VAL A 176 -17.74 -0.25 -2.78
N THR A 177 -18.05 -0.75 -3.96
CA THR A 177 -19.23 -1.60 -4.19
C THR A 177 -19.08 -2.95 -3.48
N HIS A 178 -17.87 -3.49 -3.47
CA HIS A 178 -17.50 -4.74 -2.79
C HIS A 178 -15.98 -4.86 -2.66
N LEU A 179 -15.53 -5.85 -1.89
CA LEU A 179 -14.14 -6.30 -1.88
C LEU A 179 -14.10 -7.71 -2.46
N GLU A 180 -13.26 -7.93 -3.46
CA GLU A 180 -13.09 -9.22 -4.11
C GLU A 180 -12.61 -10.30 -3.12
N ARG A 181 -13.10 -11.54 -3.28
CA ARG A 181 -12.69 -12.66 -2.40
C ARG A 181 -11.25 -13.10 -2.67
N VAL A 182 -10.85 -13.07 -3.94
CA VAL A 182 -9.52 -13.46 -4.40
C VAL A 182 -8.74 -12.21 -4.83
N PRO A 183 -7.44 -12.10 -4.52
CA PRO A 183 -6.62 -11.00 -4.99
C PRO A 183 -6.69 -10.87 -6.52
N ASP A 184 -6.75 -9.63 -7.03
CA ASP A 184 -6.95 -9.36 -8.44
C ASP A 184 -5.86 -9.98 -9.34
N LEU A 185 -4.61 -9.91 -8.93
CA LEU A 185 -3.48 -10.53 -9.65
C LEU A 185 -3.59 -12.06 -9.71
N GLU A 186 -4.17 -12.70 -8.71
CA GLU A 186 -4.41 -14.14 -8.73
C GLU A 186 -5.61 -14.48 -9.62
N ARG A 187 -6.68 -13.69 -9.58
CA ARG A 187 -7.86 -13.82 -10.43
C ARG A 187 -7.51 -13.69 -11.93
N HIS A 188 -6.59 -12.81 -12.27
CA HIS A 188 -6.10 -12.65 -13.64
C HIS A 188 -4.95 -13.59 -14.01
N GLY A 189 -4.58 -14.53 -13.14
CA GLY A 189 -3.55 -15.54 -13.42
C GLY A 189 -2.13 -14.99 -13.47
N TRP A 190 -1.88 -13.77 -12.93
CA TRP A 190 -0.55 -13.18 -12.90
C TRP A 190 0.37 -13.89 -11.92
N ARG A 191 -0.08 -14.11 -10.67
CA ARG A 191 0.62 -14.84 -9.61
C ARG A 191 -0.39 -15.47 -8.66
N ARG A 192 0.01 -16.55 -8.00
CA ARG A 192 -0.75 -17.18 -6.90
C ARG A 192 -0.07 -16.89 -5.56
N ARG A 193 -0.85 -16.87 -4.49
CA ARG A 193 -0.31 -16.84 -3.14
C ARG A 193 0.55 -18.08 -2.90
N ARG A 194 1.67 -17.91 -2.22
CA ARG A 194 2.44 -19.03 -1.70
C ARG A 194 1.73 -19.61 -0.47
N PRO A 195 1.71 -20.94 -0.29
CA PRO A 195 1.26 -21.55 0.95
C PRO A 195 2.20 -21.17 2.10
N LEU A 196 1.66 -21.16 3.33
CA LEU A 196 2.40 -20.69 4.49
C LEU A 196 3.66 -21.52 4.79
N ASP A 197 3.58 -22.83 4.62
CA ASP A 197 4.70 -23.77 4.81
C ASP A 197 5.89 -23.48 3.89
N ALA A 198 5.64 -22.95 2.69
CA ALA A 198 6.70 -22.58 1.74
C ALA A 198 7.52 -21.34 2.15
N VAL A 199 7.12 -20.64 3.22
CA VAL A 199 7.79 -19.42 3.73
C VAL A 199 8.14 -19.54 5.21
N LEU A 200 8.00 -20.74 5.79
CA LEU A 200 8.35 -21.03 7.19
C LEU A 200 9.64 -21.84 7.25
N HIS A 201 10.56 -21.38 8.07
CA HIS A 201 11.82 -22.04 8.35
C HIS A 201 12.02 -22.14 9.87
N ALA A 202 12.60 -23.25 10.34
CA ALA A 202 12.91 -23.45 11.75
C ALA A 202 14.38 -23.11 12.03
N ASP A 203 14.62 -22.15 12.92
CA ASP A 203 15.92 -21.68 13.43
C ASP A 203 16.89 -21.15 12.38
N LYS A 204 16.98 -21.76 11.20
CA LYS A 204 17.87 -21.38 10.11
C LYS A 204 17.12 -21.40 8.78
N TRP A 205 17.52 -20.49 7.88
CA TRP A 205 16.99 -20.48 6.52
C TRP A 205 17.17 -21.83 5.84
N GLY A 206 16.13 -22.32 5.17
CA GLY A 206 16.14 -23.59 4.45
C GLY A 206 15.77 -24.82 5.30
N ASN A 207 15.76 -24.72 6.62
CA ASN A 207 15.28 -25.81 7.46
C ASN A 207 13.74 -25.89 7.39
N PRO A 208 13.15 -26.99 6.89
CA PRO A 208 11.71 -27.13 6.91
C PRO A 208 11.21 -27.17 8.36
N ARG A 209 10.02 -26.60 8.58
CA ARG A 209 9.36 -26.67 9.85
C ARG A 209 8.78 -28.06 10.05
N GLU A 210 9.43 -28.93 10.81
CA GLU A 210 8.77 -30.09 11.38
C GLU A 210 7.72 -29.59 12.38
N ALA A 211 6.44 -29.78 12.00
CA ALA A 211 5.23 -29.67 12.83
C ALA A 211 5.27 -28.77 14.10
N VAL A 212 5.42 -27.45 13.94
CA VAL A 212 5.10 -26.50 15.04
C VAL A 212 3.58 -26.23 15.10
N LEU A 213 2.81 -26.75 14.17
CA LEU A 213 1.35 -26.74 14.17
C LEU A 213 0.86 -28.20 14.13
N ASP A 214 1.15 -28.98 15.17
CA ASP A 214 0.32 -30.15 15.45
C ASP A 214 -1.02 -29.62 15.97
N PRO A 215 -2.13 -29.78 15.23
CA PRO A 215 -3.45 -29.34 15.68
C PRO A 215 -3.96 -30.15 16.88
N ARG A 216 -3.15 -31.02 17.46
CA ARG A 216 -3.45 -31.91 18.60
C ARG A 216 -2.63 -31.60 19.87
N GLY A 217 -1.93 -30.46 19.90
CA GLY A 217 -1.25 -29.90 21.07
C GLY A 217 -2.08 -28.85 21.78
#